data_60d43e3d0a8ddfec64b86283d63666a7
#
_entry.id   60d43e3d0a8ddfec64b86283d63666a7
#
_cell.length_a   1.000
_cell.length_b   1.000
_cell.length_c   1.000
_cell.angle_alpha   90.00
_cell.angle_beta   90.00
_cell.angle_gamma   90.00
#
_symmetry.space_group_name_H-M   'P 1'
#
loop_
_entity.id
_entity.type
_entity.pdbx_description
1 polymer ?
#
loop_
_entity_poly.entity_id
_entity_poly.type
_entity_poly.pdbx_seq_one_letter_code
_entity_poly.pdbx_strand_id
1 'polypeptide(L)' 'MRKILQDKICMNDINKICIMTQGKENDHRKEELYQLTFDENDRVSFNALSALSHFDEANNLWLFQKHDELT' A
#
# COMPACT_ATOMS: atom_id res chain seq x y z
N MET A 1 1.21 6.97 7.58
CA MET A 1 0.35 6.41 6.51
C MET A 1 -0.98 5.89 6.99
N ARG A 2 -1.01 5.20 8.13
CA ARG A 2 -2.27 4.69 8.69
C ARG A 2 -3.33 5.78 8.89
N LYS A 3 -2.91 6.96 9.33
CA LYS A 3 -3.82 8.10 9.54
C LYS A 3 -4.59 8.47 8.28
N ILE A 4 -3.92 8.47 7.13
CA ILE A 4 -4.56 8.79 5.85
C ILE A 4 -5.63 7.73 5.52
N LEU A 5 -5.37 6.49 5.87
CA LEU A 5 -6.25 5.36 5.53
C LEU A 5 -7.42 5.19 6.50
N GLN A 6 -7.43 5.90 7.62
CA GLN A 6 -8.53 5.84 8.60
C GLN A 6 -9.79 6.55 8.11
N ASP A 7 -9.62 7.52 7.21
CA ASP A 7 -10.73 8.31 6.68
C ASP A 7 -11.05 7.87 5.26
N LYS A 8 -12.18 8.37 4.75
CA LYS A 8 -12.55 8.15 3.35
C LYS A 8 -11.50 8.79 2.45
N ILE A 9 -10.93 8.01 1.56
CA ILE A 9 -9.91 8.48 0.63
C ILE A 9 -10.45 8.61 -0.79
N CYS A 10 -9.84 9.51 -1.58
CA CYS A 10 -10.17 9.70 -2.98
C CYS A 10 -8.97 9.32 -3.84
N MET A 11 -9.12 9.41 -5.17
CA MET A 11 -8.02 9.08 -6.10
C MET A 11 -6.77 9.91 -5.87
N ASN A 12 -6.91 11.17 -5.46
CA ASN A 12 -5.76 12.01 -5.14
C ASN A 12 -4.94 11.44 -3.99
N ASP A 13 -5.62 10.94 -2.97
CA ASP A 13 -4.95 10.30 -1.83
C ASP A 13 -4.25 9.01 -2.26
N ILE A 14 -4.89 8.21 -3.09
CA ILE A 14 -4.30 6.98 -3.63
C ILE A 14 -3.05 7.32 -4.45
N ASN A 15 -3.12 8.36 -5.29
CA ASN A 15 -1.97 8.81 -6.08
C ASN A 15 -0.81 9.25 -5.18
N LYS A 16 -1.10 9.97 -4.10
CA LYS A 16 -0.07 10.37 -3.13
C LYS A 16 0.60 9.16 -2.50
N ILE A 17 -0.19 8.16 -2.11
CA ILE A 17 0.34 6.94 -1.52
C ILE A 17 1.23 6.20 -2.53
N CYS A 18 0.81 6.13 -3.79
CA CYS A 18 1.61 5.50 -4.84
C CYS A 18 2.95 6.21 -5.02
N ILE A 19 2.94 7.56 -5.01
CA ILE A 19 4.17 8.34 -5.11
C ILE A 19 5.08 8.10 -3.89
N MET A 20 4.49 8.06 -2.69
CA MET A 20 5.23 7.85 -1.44
C MET A 20 5.89 6.47 -1.37
N THR A 21 5.36 5.50 -2.09
CA THR A 21 5.86 4.12 -2.09
C THR A 21 6.68 3.77 -3.31
N GLN A 22 6.87 4.73 -4.23
CA GLN A 22 7.57 4.51 -5.48
C GLN A 22 9.09 4.42 -5.26
N GLY A 23 9.74 3.48 -5.97
CA GLY A 23 11.19 3.35 -5.95
C GLY A 23 11.69 2.47 -4.80
N LYS A 24 12.92 1.97 -4.96
CA LYS A 24 13.56 1.09 -3.99
C LYS A 24 13.81 1.74 -2.64
N GLU A 25 14.08 3.04 -2.65
CA GLU A 25 14.31 3.81 -1.43
C GLU A 25 13.09 3.86 -0.53
N ASN A 26 11.92 3.52 -1.07
CA ASN A 26 10.67 3.52 -0.33
C ASN A 26 10.14 2.12 -0.03
N ASP A 27 11.00 1.11 -0.09
CA ASP A 27 10.59 -0.27 0.20
C ASP A 27 9.99 -0.41 1.61
N HIS A 28 10.52 0.33 2.58
CA HIS A 28 9.97 0.33 3.94
C HIS A 28 8.54 0.88 3.98
N ARG A 29 8.19 1.83 3.11
CA ARG A 29 6.85 2.37 3.01
C ARG A 29 5.90 1.39 2.32
N LYS A 30 6.40 0.65 1.32
CA LYS A 30 5.63 -0.43 0.70
C LYS A 30 5.29 -1.50 1.73
N GLU A 31 6.26 -1.87 2.56
CA GLU A 31 6.06 -2.83 3.63
C GLU A 31 5.02 -2.34 4.62
N GLU A 32 5.08 -1.08 5.02
CA GLU A 32 4.09 -0.48 5.92
C GLU A 32 2.69 -0.57 5.31
N LEU A 33 2.55 -0.19 4.04
CA LEU A 33 1.27 -0.25 3.35
C LEU A 33 0.76 -1.70 3.27
N TYR A 34 1.64 -2.64 2.96
CA TYR A 34 1.28 -4.05 2.89
C TYR A 34 0.76 -4.55 4.24
N GLN A 35 1.43 -4.20 5.32
CA GLN A 35 1.01 -4.60 6.66
C GLN A 35 -0.35 -3.99 7.03
N LEU A 36 -0.66 -2.81 6.54
CA LEU A 36 -1.93 -2.16 6.81
C LEU A 36 -3.11 -2.88 6.15
N THR A 37 -2.87 -3.73 5.15
CA THR A 37 -3.94 -4.56 4.58
C THR A 37 -4.45 -5.59 5.59
N PHE A 38 -3.70 -5.85 6.64
CA PHE A 38 -4.06 -6.77 7.72
C PHE A 38 -4.52 -6.03 8.98
N ASP A 39 -4.71 -4.71 8.89
CA ASP A 39 -5.15 -3.91 10.04
C ASP A 39 -6.54 -4.35 10.49
N GLU A 40 -6.78 -4.32 11.80
CA GLU A 40 -8.08 -4.70 12.35
C GLU A 40 -9.20 -3.69 12.03
N ASN A 41 -8.82 -2.46 11.65
CA ASN A 41 -9.78 -1.47 11.17
C ASN A 41 -10.11 -1.76 9.72
N ASP A 42 -11.37 -2.11 9.43
CA ASP A 42 -11.81 -2.49 8.09
C ASP A 42 -11.57 -1.39 7.06
N ARG A 43 -11.73 -0.13 7.45
CA ARG A 43 -11.50 1.00 6.54
C ARG A 43 -10.03 1.11 6.17
N VAL A 44 -9.13 0.98 7.15
CA VAL A 44 -7.69 1.00 6.91
C VAL A 44 -7.29 -0.13 5.99
N SER A 45 -7.75 -1.33 6.30
CA SER A 45 -7.47 -2.52 5.50
C SER A 45 -7.96 -2.36 4.06
N PHE A 46 -9.19 -1.95 3.88
CA PHE A 46 -9.79 -1.75 2.55
C PHE A 46 -9.05 -0.67 1.75
N ASN A 47 -8.75 0.45 2.39
CA ASN A 47 -8.05 1.56 1.71
C ASN A 47 -6.63 1.17 1.33
N ALA A 48 -5.95 0.39 2.18
CA ALA A 48 -4.61 -0.12 1.86
C ALA A 48 -4.65 -1.04 0.65
N LEU A 49 -5.63 -1.92 0.57
CA LEU A 49 -5.82 -2.80 -0.58
C LEU A 49 -6.09 -1.98 -1.85
N SER A 50 -6.90 -0.94 -1.75
CA SER A 50 -7.18 -0.06 -2.88
C SER A 50 -5.90 0.61 -3.39
N ALA A 51 -5.06 1.08 -2.48
CA ALA A 51 -3.78 1.69 -2.85
C ALA A 51 -2.86 0.67 -3.54
N LEU A 52 -2.79 -0.54 -3.01
CA LEU A 52 -1.97 -1.60 -3.62
C LEU A 52 -2.45 -1.95 -5.03
N SER A 53 -3.76 -1.90 -5.27
CA SER A 53 -4.32 -2.21 -6.58
C SER A 53 -3.93 -1.18 -7.65
N HIS A 54 -3.46 0.00 -7.24
CA HIS A 54 -3.01 1.06 -8.15
C HIS A 54 -1.48 1.14 -8.28
N PHE A 55 -0.76 0.15 -7.76
CA PHE A 55 0.69 0.11 -7.89
C PHE A 55 1.09 -0.01 -9.37
N ASP A 56 2.21 0.64 -9.73
CA ASP A 56 2.78 0.48 -11.05
C ASP A 56 3.48 -0.88 -11.17
N GLU A 57 4.02 -1.18 -12.35
CA GLU A 57 4.64 -2.47 -12.63
C GLU A 57 5.80 -2.79 -11.68
N ALA A 58 6.65 -1.80 -11.40
CA ALA A 58 7.80 -2.00 -10.52
C ALA A 58 7.37 -2.30 -9.08
N ASN A 59 6.37 -1.57 -8.59
CA ASN A 59 5.84 -1.80 -7.25
C ASN A 59 5.09 -3.14 -7.17
N ASN A 60 4.41 -3.53 -8.24
CA ASN A 60 3.76 -4.83 -8.30
C ASN A 60 4.76 -5.98 -8.25
N LEU A 61 5.90 -5.82 -8.89
CA LEU A 61 6.96 -6.83 -8.83
C LEU A 61 7.46 -7.01 -7.39
N TRP A 62 7.65 -5.91 -6.66
CA TRP A 62 8.00 -5.97 -5.25
C TRP A 62 6.92 -6.74 -4.46
N LEU A 63 5.66 -6.46 -4.73
CA LEU A 63 4.54 -7.08 -4.05
C LEU A 63 4.49 -8.59 -4.30
N PHE A 64 4.71 -9.02 -5.53
CA PHE A 64 4.77 -10.44 -5.87
C PHE A 64 5.89 -11.16 -5.13
N GLN A 65 7.07 -10.56 -5.07
CA GLN A 65 8.19 -11.12 -4.35
C GLN A 65 7.88 -11.24 -2.86
N LYS A 66 7.23 -10.25 -2.30
CA LYS A 66 6.82 -10.24 -0.90
C LYS A 66 5.82 -11.35 -0.62
N HIS A 67 4.87 -11.54 -1.52
CA HIS A 67 3.85 -12.58 -1.38
C HIS A 67 4.49 -13.98 -1.41
N ASP A 68 5.45 -14.19 -2.30
CA ASP A 68 6.18 -15.45 -2.40
C ASP A 68 6.93 -15.78 -1.11
N GLU A 69 7.49 -14.76 -0.45
CA GLU A 69 8.20 -14.94 0.82
C GLU A 69 7.26 -15.44 1.93
N LEU A 70 5.98 -15.09 1.85
CA LEU A 70 5.00 -15.46 2.87
C LEU A 70 4.39 -16.85 2.65
N THR A 71 4.59 -17.40 1.49
CA THR A 71 4.13 -18.75 1.18
C THR A 71 5.24 -19.77 1.31
#